data_67df988ac512c7dc3cd52c5442bdd436
#
_entry.id   67df988ac512c7dc3cd52c5442bdd436
#
_cell.length_a   1.000
_cell.length_b   1.000
_cell.length_c   1.000
_cell.angle_alpha   90.00
_cell.angle_beta   90.00
_cell.angle_gamma   90.00
#
_symmetry.space_group_name_H-M   'P 1'
#
loop_
_entity.id
_entity.type
_entity.pdbx_description
1 polymer ?
#
loop_
_entity_poly.entity_id
_entity_poly.type
_entity_poly.pdbx_seq_one_letter_code
_entity_poly.pdbx_strand_id
1 'polypeptide(L)'
;MIKVEKNIAGRLLKIESGQIARQAGGSVFITYGDTAMLAAVCCSSEPREGINFLPMQVEYREKHYAGGKIPGGFFKREAKPTDAEVLTSRLTDRPIRPLIPKNYRNELQIMLTTMSYDCLLYTSPSPRDHQP
;
A
#
# COMPACT_ATOMS: atom_id res chain seq x y z
N MET A 1 -12.76 16.43 -3.35
CA MET A 1 -12.59 15.04 -3.83
C MET A 1 -12.15 15.09 -5.28
N ILE A 2 -11.02 14.48 -5.59
CA ILE A 2 -10.50 14.41 -6.96
C ILE A 2 -10.65 12.96 -7.41
N LYS A 3 -11.19 12.76 -8.60
CA LYS A 3 -11.40 11.45 -9.18
C LYS A 3 -10.87 11.43 -10.61
N VAL A 4 -10.04 10.43 -10.90
CA VAL A 4 -9.46 10.19 -12.23
C VAL A 4 -9.77 8.76 -12.64
N GLU A 5 -10.21 8.57 -13.87
CA GLU A 5 -10.53 7.27 -14.43
C GLU A 5 -9.82 7.08 -15.76
N LYS A 6 -9.29 5.90 -15.99
CA LYS A 6 -8.69 5.51 -17.27
C LYS A 6 -8.88 4.02 -17.51
N ASN A 7 -9.22 3.65 -18.72
CA ASN A 7 -9.30 2.26 -19.12
C ASN A 7 -7.90 1.76 -19.51
N ILE A 8 -7.40 0.73 -18.82
CA ILE A 8 -6.09 0.14 -19.07
C ILE A 8 -6.27 -1.37 -19.19
N ALA A 9 -5.83 -1.95 -20.31
CA ALA A 9 -5.87 -3.38 -20.57
C ALA A 9 -7.29 -3.98 -20.41
N GLY A 10 -8.31 -3.25 -20.84
CA GLY A 10 -9.71 -3.70 -20.77
C GLY A 10 -10.36 -3.55 -19.40
N ARG A 11 -9.67 -2.97 -18.41
CA ARG A 11 -10.19 -2.72 -17.07
C ARG A 11 -10.10 -1.26 -16.69
N LEU A 12 -11.07 -0.79 -15.92
CA LEU A 12 -11.10 0.60 -15.48
C LEU A 12 -10.17 0.77 -14.27
N LEU A 13 -9.16 1.61 -14.44
CA LEU A 13 -8.34 2.12 -13.35
C LEU A 13 -8.98 3.40 -12.82
N LYS A 14 -9.32 3.43 -11.55
CA LYS A 14 -9.96 4.54 -10.90
C LYS A 14 -9.11 4.98 -9.71
N ILE A 15 -8.80 6.25 -9.65
CA ILE A 15 -8.03 6.85 -8.57
C ILE A 15 -8.85 7.95 -7.93
N GLU A 16 -9.11 7.84 -6.64
CA GLU A 16 -9.89 8.79 -5.87
C GLU A 16 -9.06 9.34 -4.71
N SER A 17 -9.09 10.64 -4.50
CA SER A 17 -8.37 11.30 -3.41
C SER A 17 -9.33 12.11 -2.55
N GLY A 18 -9.08 12.13 -1.24
CA GLY A 18 -9.80 12.95 -0.28
C GLY A 18 -11.11 12.36 0.24
N GLN A 19 -11.43 11.12 -0.08
CA GLN A 19 -12.66 10.47 0.37
C GLN A 19 -12.45 9.67 1.66
N ILE A 20 -11.37 8.94 1.75
CA ILE A 20 -11.03 8.05 2.86
C ILE A 20 -9.72 8.54 3.49
N ALA A 21 -9.54 8.26 4.79
CA ALA A 21 -8.34 8.63 5.56
C ALA A 21 -8.07 10.15 5.53
N ARG A 22 -9.09 10.94 5.81
CA ARG A 22 -9.01 12.41 5.76
C ARG A 22 -8.04 13.03 6.75
N GLN A 23 -7.69 12.32 7.83
CA GLN A 23 -6.74 12.79 8.83
C GLN A 23 -5.28 12.56 8.43
N ALA A 24 -5.04 11.75 7.41
CA ALA A 24 -3.71 11.58 6.86
C ALA A 24 -3.26 12.83 6.10
N GLY A 25 -1.96 13.03 5.96
CA GLY A 25 -1.42 14.12 5.16
C GLY A 25 -1.80 14.04 3.69
N GLY A 26 -1.99 12.82 3.18
CA GLY A 26 -2.54 12.54 1.86
C GLY A 26 -3.09 11.12 1.82
N SER A 27 -4.14 10.92 1.04
CA SER A 27 -4.71 9.59 0.85
C SER A 27 -5.25 9.42 -0.56
N VAL A 28 -5.12 8.21 -1.07
CA VAL A 28 -5.59 7.83 -2.40
C VAL A 28 -6.23 6.47 -2.31
N PHE A 29 -7.41 6.33 -2.89
CA PHE A 29 -8.09 5.05 -3.04
C PHE A 29 -8.01 4.64 -4.51
N ILE A 30 -7.40 3.50 -4.76
CA ILE A 30 -7.14 2.99 -6.12
C ILE A 30 -7.98 1.75 -6.34
N THR A 31 -8.73 1.74 -7.44
CA THR A 31 -9.51 0.58 -7.86
C THR A 31 -9.11 0.18 -9.27
N TYR A 32 -8.78 -1.07 -9.47
CA TYR A 32 -8.48 -1.64 -10.78
C TYR A 32 -9.20 -2.96 -10.93
N GLY A 33 -10.26 -2.99 -11.77
CA GLY A 33 -11.18 -4.10 -11.79
C GLY A 33 -11.86 -4.27 -10.42
N ASP A 34 -11.77 -5.45 -9.85
CA ASP A 34 -12.28 -5.76 -8.50
C ASP A 34 -11.22 -5.62 -7.40
N THR A 35 -10.02 -5.21 -7.75
CA THR A 35 -8.95 -4.96 -6.78
C THR A 35 -9.02 -3.53 -6.29
N ALA A 36 -9.04 -3.35 -4.98
CA ALA A 36 -9.09 -2.05 -4.33
C ALA A 36 -7.97 -1.92 -3.30
N MET A 37 -7.30 -0.78 -3.29
CA MET A 37 -6.19 -0.50 -2.37
C MET A 37 -6.31 0.93 -1.85
N LEU A 38 -6.08 1.08 -0.56
CA LEU A 38 -5.96 2.37 0.09
C LEU A 38 -4.48 2.69 0.31
N ALA A 39 -4.05 3.84 -0.17
CA ALA A 39 -2.74 4.40 0.12
C ALA A 39 -2.89 5.64 0.98
N ALA A 40 -2.23 5.68 2.13
CA ALA A 40 -2.24 6.81 3.04
C ALA A 40 -0.81 7.24 3.36
N VAL A 41 -0.57 8.53 3.38
CA VAL A 41 0.74 9.12 3.68
C VAL A 41 0.60 10.05 4.86
N CYS A 42 1.44 9.83 5.87
CA CYS A 42 1.55 10.71 7.02
C CYS A 42 2.99 11.19 7.15
N CYS A 43 3.15 12.45 7.54
CA CYS A 43 4.47 13.00 7.84
C CYS A 43 4.45 13.65 9.23
N SER A 44 5.59 13.63 9.91
CA SER A 44 5.76 14.35 11.17
C SER A 44 5.80 15.86 10.93
N SER A 45 5.35 16.64 11.92
CA SER A 45 5.40 18.10 11.85
C SER A 45 6.82 18.65 12.00
N GLU A 46 7.70 17.90 12.65
CA GLU A 46 9.06 18.32 12.94
C GLU A 46 10.08 17.35 12.34
N PRO A 47 11.24 17.87 11.89
CA PRO A 47 12.31 17.02 11.44
C PRO A 47 12.91 16.23 12.60
N ARG A 48 13.30 15.00 12.33
CA ARG A 48 13.94 14.16 13.34
C ARG A 48 15.38 14.56 13.52
N GLU A 49 15.76 14.92 14.74
CA GLU A 49 17.11 15.34 15.06
C GLU A 49 18.13 14.19 14.96
N GLY A 50 19.34 14.51 14.54
CA GLY A 50 20.46 13.57 14.49
C GLY A 50 20.44 12.59 13.33
N ILE A 51 19.60 12.80 12.32
CA ILE A 51 19.48 11.92 11.16
C ILE A 51 20.00 12.62 9.90
N ASN A 52 20.88 11.95 9.17
CA ASN A 52 21.43 12.42 7.92
C ASN A 52 20.76 11.81 6.67
N PHE A 53 19.69 11.05 6.86
CA PHE A 53 18.98 10.39 5.77
C PHE A 53 17.48 10.67 5.87
N LEU A 54 16.74 10.37 4.82
CA LEU A 54 15.29 10.46 4.80
C LEU A 54 14.68 9.32 5.63
N PRO A 55 14.02 9.61 6.76
CA PRO A 55 13.35 8.58 7.55
C PRO A 55 11.98 8.23 6.93
N MET A 56 11.99 7.45 5.86
CA MET A 56 10.81 7.00 5.16
C MET A 56 10.53 5.53 5.43
N GLN A 57 9.31 5.22 5.83
CA GLN A 57 8.84 3.88 6.04
C GLN A 57 7.66 3.61 5.11
N VAL A 58 7.74 2.52 4.37
CA VAL A 58 6.67 2.05 3.50
C VAL A 58 6.20 0.71 4.00
N GLU A 59 4.91 0.58 4.27
CA GLU A 59 4.28 -0.69 4.65
C GLU A 59 3.23 -1.05 3.62
N TYR A 60 3.25 -2.29 3.19
CA TYR A 60 2.23 -2.90 2.36
C TYR A 60 1.61 -4.07 3.11
N ARG A 61 0.28 -4.08 3.18
CA ARG A 61 -0.46 -5.13 3.88
C ARG A 61 -1.59 -5.67 2.99
N GLU A 62 -1.65 -6.98 2.91
CA GLU A 62 -2.77 -7.69 2.32
C GLU A 62 -3.65 -8.24 3.45
N LYS A 63 -4.85 -7.71 3.57
CA LYS A 63 -5.77 -8.15 4.62
C LYS A 63 -6.50 -9.42 4.18
N HIS A 64 -6.72 -10.34 5.11
CA HIS A 64 -7.46 -11.57 4.81
C HIS A 64 -8.88 -11.29 4.33
N TYR A 65 -9.53 -10.27 4.85
CA TYR A 65 -10.86 -9.88 4.40
C TYR A 65 -10.90 -9.41 2.95
N ALA A 66 -9.80 -8.94 2.38
CA ALA A 66 -9.73 -8.55 0.97
C ALA A 66 -10.01 -9.72 0.03
N GLY A 67 -9.66 -10.93 0.44
CA GLY A 67 -10.00 -12.16 -0.26
C GLY A 67 -11.23 -12.88 0.30
N GLY A 68 -12.00 -12.25 1.18
CA GLY A 68 -13.15 -12.85 1.82
C GLY A 68 -12.81 -13.93 2.82
N LYS A 69 -11.62 -13.90 3.40
CA LYS A 69 -11.13 -14.92 4.33
C LYS A 69 -10.98 -14.36 5.75
N ILE A 70 -11.13 -15.25 6.71
CA ILE A 70 -10.87 -14.96 8.12
C ILE A 70 -9.52 -15.57 8.49
N PRO A 71 -8.61 -14.85 9.20
CA PRO A 71 -7.35 -15.42 9.63
C PRO A 71 -7.56 -16.67 10.47
N GLY A 72 -6.90 -17.77 10.10
CA GLY A 72 -6.99 -19.04 10.79
C GLY A 72 -5.62 -19.69 10.93
N GLY A 73 -5.53 -20.75 11.76
CA GLY A 73 -4.30 -21.51 11.99
C GLY A 73 -3.54 -21.08 13.23
N PHE A 74 -2.28 -21.51 13.35
CA PHE A 74 -1.46 -21.25 14.53
C PHE A 74 -1.20 -19.77 14.74
N PHE A 75 -0.96 -19.01 13.67
CA PHE A 75 -0.85 -17.54 13.70
C PHE A 75 -2.16 -16.93 13.23
N LYS A 76 -3.12 -16.81 14.16
CA LYS A 76 -4.48 -16.32 13.87
C LYS A 76 -4.58 -14.82 13.59
N ARG A 77 -3.48 -14.09 13.73
CA ARG A 77 -3.46 -12.63 13.57
C ARG A 77 -2.47 -12.23 12.48
N GLU A 78 -2.81 -11.18 11.75
CA GLU A 78 -1.94 -10.56 10.75
C GLU A 78 -0.83 -9.73 11.43
N ALA A 79 -0.07 -10.37 12.34
CA ALA A 79 0.89 -9.67 13.20
C ALA A 79 2.18 -9.26 12.47
N LYS A 80 2.63 -10.09 11.55
CA LYS A 80 3.87 -9.85 10.80
C LYS A 80 3.60 -9.81 9.30
N PRO A 81 4.28 -8.91 8.56
CA PRO A 81 4.20 -8.95 7.10
C PRO A 81 4.82 -10.23 6.56
N THR A 82 4.23 -10.77 5.50
CA THR A 82 4.81 -11.87 4.75
C THR A 82 6.00 -11.38 3.93
N ASP A 83 6.83 -12.30 3.44
CA ASP A 83 7.96 -11.93 2.57
C ASP A 83 7.50 -11.24 1.28
N ALA A 84 6.38 -11.66 0.72
CA ALA A 84 5.79 -11.02 -0.45
C ALA A 84 5.36 -9.57 -0.15
N GLU A 85 4.77 -9.32 1.00
CA GLU A 85 4.38 -7.98 1.44
C GLU A 85 5.61 -7.08 1.63
N VAL A 86 6.68 -7.59 2.22
CA VAL A 86 7.93 -6.85 2.40
C VAL A 86 8.56 -6.50 1.05
N LEU A 87 8.60 -7.44 0.11
CA LEU A 87 9.13 -7.19 -1.23
C LEU A 87 8.32 -6.15 -1.99
N THR A 88 7.00 -6.19 -1.88
CA THR A 88 6.11 -5.18 -2.48
C THR A 88 6.33 -3.80 -1.86
N SER A 89 6.53 -3.74 -0.55
CA SER A 89 6.88 -2.48 0.14
C SER A 89 8.16 -1.88 -0.40
N ARG A 90 9.19 -2.70 -0.61
CA ARG A 90 10.47 -2.26 -1.18
C ARG A 90 10.33 -1.81 -2.62
N LEU A 91 9.53 -2.51 -3.41
CA LEU A 91 9.25 -2.13 -4.80
C LEU A 91 8.53 -0.78 -4.88
N THR A 92 7.66 -0.50 -3.93
CA THR A 92 6.94 0.79 -3.83
C THR A 92 7.88 1.90 -3.36
N ASP A 93 8.78 1.61 -2.44
CA ASP A 93 9.73 2.58 -1.89
C ASP A 93 10.68 3.14 -2.96
N ARG A 94 11.21 2.29 -3.82
CA ARG A 94 12.21 2.66 -4.82
C ARG A 94 11.83 3.83 -5.74
N PRO A 95 10.64 3.88 -6.36
CA PRO A 95 10.28 4.99 -7.23
C PRO A 95 9.94 6.27 -6.47
N ILE A 96 9.59 6.19 -5.18
CA ILE A 96 9.16 7.34 -4.38
C ILE A 96 10.34 8.10 -3.81
N ARG A 97 11.38 7.42 -3.32
CA ARG A 97 12.54 8.06 -2.69
C ARG A 97 13.20 9.14 -3.53
N PRO A 98 13.48 8.94 -4.82
CA PRO A 98 14.10 9.98 -5.64
C PRO A 98 13.25 11.23 -5.83
N LEU A 99 11.93 11.13 -5.65
CA LEU A 99 11.00 12.25 -5.81
C LEU A 99 11.01 13.20 -4.62
N ILE A 100 11.51 12.75 -3.47
CA ILE A 100 11.53 13.53 -2.25
C ILE A 100 12.84 14.33 -2.20
N PRO A 101 12.79 15.63 -1.82
CA PRO A 101 14.00 16.44 -1.72
C PRO A 101 15.03 15.82 -0.77
N LYS A 102 16.31 15.89 -1.14
CA LYS A 102 17.42 15.30 -0.36
C LYS A 102 17.59 15.89 1.03
N ASN A 103 17.14 17.11 1.22
CA ASN A 103 17.22 17.81 2.51
C ASN A 103 16.00 17.59 3.42
N TYR A 104 15.03 16.79 2.98
CA TYR A 104 13.83 16.46 3.77
C TYR A 104 14.21 15.51 4.91
N ARG A 105 13.90 15.89 6.14
CA ARG A 105 14.26 15.12 7.36
C ARG A 105 13.06 14.78 8.23
N ASN A 106 11.86 15.17 7.85
CA ASN A 106 10.66 14.79 8.56
C ASN A 106 10.38 13.29 8.34
N GLU A 107 9.93 12.65 9.37
CA GLU A 107 9.54 11.24 9.28
C GLU A 107 8.33 11.09 8.35
N LEU A 108 8.44 10.19 7.40
CA LEU A 108 7.41 9.93 6.39
C LEU A 108 6.98 8.48 6.48
N GLN A 109 5.68 8.27 6.63
CA GLN A 109 5.11 6.93 6.68
C GLN A 109 4.09 6.78 5.56
N ILE A 110 4.27 5.76 4.74
CA ILE A 110 3.37 5.42 3.65
C ILE A 110 2.78 4.04 3.96
N MET A 111 1.46 3.98 4.05
CA MET A 111 0.74 2.75 4.34
C MET A 111 -0.13 2.37 3.14
N LEU A 112 0.09 1.19 2.62
CA LEU A 112 -0.68 0.61 1.53
C LEU A 112 -1.46 -0.59 2.08
N THR A 113 -2.77 -0.54 1.96
CA THR A 113 -3.65 -1.60 2.45
C THR A 113 -4.53 -2.10 1.31
N THR A 114 -4.41 -3.37 0.98
CA THR A 114 -5.31 -4.03 0.03
C THR A 114 -6.63 -4.32 0.71
N MET A 115 -7.71 -3.76 0.18
CA MET A 115 -9.06 -3.90 0.73
C MET A 115 -9.90 -4.96 0.03
N SER A 116 -9.62 -5.18 -1.25
CA SER A 116 -10.26 -6.18 -2.09
C SER A 116 -9.29 -6.59 -3.18
N TYR A 117 -9.30 -7.82 -3.60
CA TYR A 117 -8.49 -8.24 -4.74
C TYR A 117 -9.24 -9.26 -5.61
N ASP A 118 -8.91 -9.20 -6.90
CA ASP A 118 -9.37 -10.11 -7.92
C ASP A 118 -8.26 -11.13 -8.20
N CYS A 119 -8.62 -12.41 -8.24
CA CYS A 119 -7.67 -13.50 -8.53
C CYS A 119 -6.95 -13.34 -9.86
N LEU A 120 -7.53 -12.63 -10.82
CA LEU A 120 -6.91 -12.35 -12.12
C LEU A 120 -5.79 -11.32 -12.06
N LEU A 121 -5.82 -10.43 -11.05
CA LEU A 121 -4.78 -9.43 -10.83
C LEU A 121 -3.72 -9.90 -9.84
N TYR A 122 -4.01 -10.92 -9.09
CA TYR A 122 -3.06 -11.53 -8.17
C TYR A 122 -2.12 -12.43 -8.99
N THR A 123 -1.17 -11.79 -9.64
CA THR A 123 -0.26 -12.42 -10.60
C THR A 123 1.09 -12.81 -10.02
N SER A 124 1.22 -12.97 -8.74
CA SER A 124 2.42 -13.55 -8.19
C SER A 124 2.17 -15.03 -7.89
N PRO A 125 2.22 -15.91 -8.90
CA PRO A 125 2.05 -17.32 -8.63
C PRO A 125 3.33 -17.88 -8.05
N SER A 126 3.54 -17.69 -6.78
CA SER A 126 4.32 -18.68 -6.07
C SER A 126 3.50 -19.98 -6.13
N PRO A 127 4.09 -21.11 -6.49
CA PRO A 127 3.37 -22.39 -6.45
C PRO A 127 2.74 -22.69 -5.09
N ARG A 128 3.21 -22.04 -4.04
CA ARG A 128 2.67 -22.14 -2.69
C ARG A 128 1.38 -21.35 -2.49
N ASP A 129 1.17 -20.28 -3.25
CA ASP A 129 -0.02 -19.44 -3.14
C ASP A 129 -1.25 -20.10 -3.77
N HIS A 130 -1.06 -21.13 -4.59
CA HIS A 130 -2.12 -21.88 -5.25
C HIS A 130 -2.41 -23.24 -4.62
N GLN A 131 -1.74 -23.59 -3.54
CA GLN A 131 -2.07 -24.83 -2.82
C GLN A 131 -3.32 -24.63 -1.98
N PRO A 132 -4.27 -25.55 -2.09
CA PRO A 132 -5.50 -25.49 -1.30
C PRO A 132 -5.24 -25.64 0.20
#